data_8e0f4cc4a5a9d489d9c28fec65c972ca
#
_entry.id   8e0f4cc4a5a9d489d9c28fec65c972ca
#
_cell.length_a   1.000
_cell.length_b   1.000
_cell.length_c   1.000
_cell.angle_alpha   90.00
_cell.angle_beta   90.00
_cell.angle_gamma   90.00
#
_symmetry.space_group_name_H-M   'P 1'
#
loop_
_entity.id
_entity.type
_entity.pdbx_description
1 polymer ?
#
loop_
_entity_poly.entity_id
_entity_poly.type
_entity_poly.pdbx_seq_one_letter_code
_entity_poly.pdbx_strand_id
1 'polypeptide(L)'
;MIRPHLQHVAIIGGGFSGTLTAINLARLSTAPLRITVINSAYPAGRGIAYSTRRPEHLLNVAARNMSALPEHPSHFVDWLLTRSEYAEIPEAELRETFMPRRVYGDYLRGLAWHYSDPQNVPSRVAIKTLAGEVIDLIPDTQGVQLILADGTTLSADRVVLATGNEPPADLAGAAALSDHPAWCANPWLDWANQLPAPSGTIALLGTGLTTVDAILTLLTLDWRGTIQAISRHGLIPQSHFKGIDVPDFPPPNVDLASLGLKELVALMEHHCERLRRSGANPAIIVDKLRPHTQRIWQGFSGPDRQDFITRYAARWNVIRHRIAPSIHQTITAAVANGRVTITAASISGLRAAGPKIAVDLQTSDGTQSSLLADLVINGTGPQTRFSATRSPLLRALLRRGLAQADAADMGLKVAADFTVIEKDDQPSPHLLALGPLLRGTLWETIAVPELRGQAQRVAQTLLAAGPHAAATEAPVIEYCI
;
A
#
# COMPACT_ATOMS: atom_id res chain seq x y z
N MET A 1 -20.97 39.88 15.55
CA MET A 1 -19.86 38.96 15.58
C MET A 1 -20.28 37.71 14.82
N ILE A 2 -19.75 37.49 13.63
CA ILE A 2 -19.95 36.25 12.85
C ILE A 2 -19.23 35.16 13.65
N ARG A 3 -19.95 34.14 14.10
CA ARG A 3 -19.30 32.98 14.73
C ARG A 3 -18.34 32.39 13.71
N PRO A 4 -17.05 32.12 14.01
CA PRO A 4 -16.16 31.48 13.08
C PRO A 4 -16.81 30.15 12.66
N HIS A 5 -16.94 29.93 11.35
CA HIS A 5 -17.46 28.68 10.81
C HIS A 5 -16.57 27.53 11.29
N LEU A 6 -17.14 26.56 11.99
CA LEU A 6 -16.44 25.38 12.44
C LEU A 6 -16.17 24.51 11.20
N GLN A 7 -14.94 24.55 10.70
CA GLN A 7 -14.55 23.71 9.54
C GLN A 7 -14.76 22.23 9.85
N HIS A 8 -15.39 21.50 8.95
CA HIS A 8 -15.60 20.06 9.03
C HIS A 8 -14.85 19.33 7.93
N VAL A 9 -13.91 18.47 8.29
CA VAL A 9 -13.16 17.58 7.40
C VAL A 9 -13.65 16.16 7.57
N ALA A 10 -14.12 15.54 6.50
CA ALA A 10 -14.44 14.12 6.46
C ALA A 10 -13.27 13.34 5.84
N ILE A 11 -12.84 12.26 6.45
CA ILE A 11 -11.78 11.38 5.98
C ILE A 11 -12.37 10.02 5.68
N ILE A 12 -12.36 9.61 4.42
CA ILE A 12 -12.91 8.33 3.97
C ILE A 12 -11.79 7.29 3.98
N GLY A 13 -11.86 6.37 4.94
CA GLY A 13 -10.86 5.34 5.22
C GLY A 13 -10.11 5.58 6.52
N GLY A 14 -10.33 4.72 7.51
CA GLY A 14 -9.70 4.74 8.84
C GLY A 14 -8.47 3.84 8.95
N GLY A 15 -7.77 3.55 7.85
CA GLY A 15 -6.49 2.87 7.86
C GLY A 15 -5.34 3.78 8.27
N PHE A 16 -4.09 3.37 7.98
CA PHE A 16 -2.88 4.14 8.29
C PHE A 16 -2.97 5.60 7.82
N SER A 17 -3.20 5.79 6.51
CA SER A 17 -3.20 7.12 5.88
C SER A 17 -4.26 8.06 6.47
N GLY A 18 -5.50 7.60 6.56
CA GLY A 18 -6.60 8.43 7.10
C GLY A 18 -6.43 8.74 8.58
N THR A 19 -5.97 7.77 9.37
CA THR A 19 -5.69 7.98 10.81
C THR A 19 -4.58 9.01 11.00
N LEU A 20 -3.48 8.92 10.27
CA LEU A 20 -2.40 9.91 10.38
C LEU A 20 -2.80 11.29 9.87
N THR A 21 -3.66 11.37 8.86
CA THR A 21 -4.22 12.66 8.42
C THR A 21 -5.04 13.29 9.55
N ALA A 22 -5.90 12.52 10.22
CA ALA A 22 -6.68 13.02 11.36
C ALA A 22 -5.78 13.50 12.52
N ILE A 23 -4.74 12.72 12.85
CA ILE A 23 -3.76 13.07 13.88
C ILE A 23 -3.01 14.37 13.53
N ASN A 24 -2.52 14.49 12.28
CA ASN A 24 -1.82 15.70 11.85
C ASN A 24 -2.74 16.92 11.82
N LEU A 25 -3.98 16.78 11.40
CA LEU A 25 -4.98 17.85 11.48
C LEU A 25 -5.19 18.29 12.94
N ALA A 26 -5.31 17.36 13.87
CA ALA A 26 -5.49 17.68 15.28
C ALA A 26 -4.28 18.41 15.89
N ARG A 27 -3.07 18.00 15.52
CA ARG A 27 -1.82 18.57 16.01
C ARG A 27 -1.49 19.94 15.44
N LEU A 28 -1.78 20.13 14.15
CA LEU A 28 -1.39 21.32 13.40
C LEU A 28 -2.49 22.41 13.40
N SER A 29 -3.73 22.06 13.69
CA SER A 29 -4.83 23.04 13.65
C SER A 29 -4.67 24.13 14.72
N THR A 30 -4.79 25.37 14.30
CA THR A 30 -4.84 26.56 15.18
C THR A 30 -6.25 27.11 15.35
N ALA A 31 -7.23 26.62 14.56
CA ALA A 31 -8.62 27.04 14.52
C ALA A 31 -9.58 25.90 14.94
N PRO A 32 -10.83 26.20 15.30
CA PRO A 32 -11.85 25.20 15.56
C PRO A 32 -12.04 24.25 14.38
N LEU A 33 -11.94 22.93 14.63
CA LEU A 33 -11.97 21.92 13.59
C LEU A 33 -12.76 20.69 14.05
N ARG A 34 -13.67 20.21 13.21
CA ARG A 34 -14.31 18.90 13.34
C ARG A 34 -13.72 17.94 12.32
N ILE A 35 -13.35 16.75 12.77
CA ILE A 35 -12.82 15.67 11.92
C ILE A 35 -13.73 14.47 12.09
N THR A 36 -14.23 13.93 10.97
CA THR A 36 -14.97 12.66 10.98
C THR A 36 -14.21 11.64 10.14
N VAL A 37 -13.70 10.59 10.77
CA VAL A 37 -13.07 9.46 10.09
C VAL A 37 -14.14 8.40 9.82
N ILE A 38 -14.41 8.12 8.55
CA ILE A 38 -15.42 7.15 8.14
C ILE A 38 -14.71 5.87 7.75
N ASN A 39 -15.10 4.75 8.38
CA ASN A 39 -14.41 3.48 8.22
C ASN A 39 -15.40 2.30 8.23
N SER A 40 -15.31 1.39 7.26
CA SER A 40 -16.29 0.33 7.09
C SER A 40 -15.82 -1.04 7.57
N ALA A 41 -14.70 -1.53 7.06
CA ALA A 41 -14.38 -2.96 7.10
C ALA A 41 -13.37 -3.36 8.19
N TYR A 42 -12.45 -2.47 8.58
CA TYR A 42 -11.34 -2.81 9.48
C TYR A 42 -11.33 -1.92 10.72
N PRO A 43 -10.76 -2.37 11.84
CA PRO A 43 -10.62 -1.52 13.02
C PRO A 43 -9.87 -0.22 12.70
N ALA A 44 -10.35 0.90 13.23
CA ALA A 44 -9.71 2.20 13.05
C ALA A 44 -8.23 2.16 13.45
N GLY A 45 -7.39 2.84 12.69
CA GLY A 45 -5.95 2.86 12.82
C GLY A 45 -5.22 1.76 12.06
N ARG A 46 -5.80 0.59 11.87
CA ARG A 46 -5.10 -0.58 11.32
C ARG A 46 -5.19 -0.69 9.80
N GLY A 47 -6.38 -0.54 9.24
CA GLY A 47 -6.63 -0.85 7.82
C GLY A 47 -6.31 -2.30 7.49
N ILE A 48 -6.32 -2.64 6.20
CA ILE A 48 -6.10 -4.01 5.73
C ILE A 48 -4.71 -4.56 6.08
N ALA A 49 -3.67 -3.72 5.96
CA ALA A 49 -2.28 -4.16 6.09
C ALA A 49 -1.88 -4.62 7.50
N TYR A 50 -2.52 -4.05 8.53
CA TYR A 50 -2.16 -4.25 9.95
C TYR A 50 -3.29 -4.87 10.77
N SER A 51 -4.35 -5.37 10.12
CA SER A 51 -5.48 -6.05 10.78
C SER A 51 -5.29 -7.55 10.94
N THR A 52 -4.25 -8.13 10.35
CA THR A 52 -3.95 -9.55 10.53
C THR A 52 -3.74 -9.89 12.00
N ARG A 53 -4.25 -11.04 12.43
CA ARG A 53 -4.04 -11.59 13.78
C ARG A 53 -2.87 -12.58 13.85
N ARG A 54 -2.29 -12.93 12.70
CA ARG A 54 -1.25 -13.94 12.57
C ARG A 54 0.10 -13.39 12.96
N PRO A 55 0.81 -14.01 13.94
CA PRO A 55 2.11 -13.52 14.38
C PRO A 55 3.23 -13.73 13.34
N GLU A 56 3.08 -14.71 12.45
CA GLU A 56 4.00 -15.01 11.37
C GLU A 56 4.01 -13.95 10.24
N HIS A 57 2.98 -13.09 10.17
CA HIS A 57 2.94 -11.99 9.21
C HIS A 57 3.78 -10.82 9.71
N LEU A 58 5.04 -10.80 9.35
CA LEU A 58 5.96 -9.75 9.76
C LEU A 58 5.83 -8.50 8.87
N LEU A 59 6.24 -7.38 9.43
CA LEU A 59 6.55 -6.18 8.66
C LEU A 59 7.66 -6.52 7.65
N ASN A 60 7.63 -5.87 6.53
CA ASN A 60 8.67 -5.95 5.50
C ASN A 60 9.70 -4.80 5.61
N VAL A 61 9.73 -4.14 6.76
CA VAL A 61 10.64 -3.05 7.11
C VAL A 61 10.98 -3.19 8.59
N ALA A 62 12.25 -2.94 8.96
CA ALA A 62 12.70 -2.99 10.35
C ALA A 62 12.06 -1.89 11.21
N ALA A 63 11.94 -2.14 12.52
CA ALA A 63 11.21 -1.29 13.45
C ALA A 63 11.70 0.17 13.45
N ARG A 64 13.01 0.43 13.28
CA ARG A 64 13.59 1.77 13.22
C ARG A 64 12.99 2.67 12.15
N ASN A 65 12.45 2.10 11.07
CA ASN A 65 11.88 2.83 9.94
C ASN A 65 10.34 2.88 9.95
N MET A 66 9.72 2.43 11.05
CA MET A 66 8.27 2.25 11.13
C MET A 66 7.56 3.30 12.01
N SER A 67 8.25 4.36 12.44
CA SER A 67 7.56 5.45 13.14
C SER A 67 6.44 6.04 12.27
N ALA A 68 5.27 6.22 12.87
CA ALA A 68 4.14 6.90 12.25
C ALA A 68 4.31 8.44 12.24
N LEU A 69 5.18 8.97 13.09
CA LEU A 69 5.41 10.41 13.29
C LEU A 69 6.75 10.80 12.65
N PRO A 70 6.75 11.64 11.58
CA PRO A 70 7.99 12.02 10.89
C PRO A 70 9.01 12.71 11.79
N GLU A 71 8.53 13.58 12.69
CA GLU A 71 9.33 14.35 13.62
C GLU A 71 9.90 13.54 14.81
N HIS A 72 9.41 12.30 15.00
CA HIS A 72 9.88 11.36 16.01
C HIS A 72 10.27 10.02 15.36
N PRO A 73 11.42 9.93 14.68
CA PRO A 73 11.79 8.71 13.93
C PRO A 73 11.88 7.45 14.77
N SER A 74 12.19 7.56 16.07
CA SER A 74 12.25 6.43 17.01
C SER A 74 10.90 6.04 17.63
N HIS A 75 9.83 6.82 17.45
CA HIS A 75 8.58 6.70 18.21
C HIS A 75 7.97 5.28 18.25
N PHE A 76 8.11 4.50 17.20
CA PHE A 76 7.64 3.11 17.22
C PHE A 76 8.52 2.22 18.10
N VAL A 77 9.84 2.41 18.07
CA VAL A 77 10.79 1.68 18.93
C VAL A 77 10.59 2.08 20.39
N ASP A 78 10.43 3.37 20.67
CA ASP A 78 10.15 3.88 22.02
C ASP A 78 8.85 3.28 22.56
N TRP A 79 7.81 3.21 21.74
CA TRP A 79 6.55 2.54 22.10
C TRP A 79 6.74 1.05 22.38
N LEU A 80 7.55 0.32 21.59
CA LEU A 80 7.86 -1.09 21.84
C LEU A 80 8.53 -1.26 23.19
N LEU A 81 9.49 -0.41 23.55
CA LEU A 81 10.19 -0.45 24.84
C LEU A 81 9.27 -0.22 26.06
N THR A 82 8.09 0.38 25.87
CA THR A 82 7.07 0.49 26.93
C THR A 82 6.28 -0.80 27.14
N ARG A 83 6.44 -1.81 26.28
CA ARG A 83 5.69 -3.06 26.35
C ARG A 83 6.50 -4.12 27.07
N SER A 84 5.91 -4.80 28.04
CA SER A 84 6.59 -5.82 28.85
C SER A 84 7.24 -6.93 28.00
N GLU A 85 6.60 -7.27 26.86
CA GLU A 85 7.11 -8.33 25.97
C GLU A 85 8.43 -7.97 25.27
N TYR A 86 8.79 -6.67 25.21
CA TYR A 86 9.98 -6.17 24.50
C TYR A 86 10.94 -5.38 25.37
N ALA A 87 10.56 -5.10 26.62
CA ALA A 87 11.32 -4.22 27.53
C ALA A 87 12.74 -4.72 27.86
N GLU A 88 12.94 -6.04 27.81
CA GLU A 88 14.25 -6.68 28.08
C GLU A 88 15.12 -6.82 26.81
N ILE A 89 14.58 -6.55 25.62
CA ILE A 89 15.35 -6.65 24.38
C ILE A 89 16.20 -5.37 24.24
N PRO A 90 17.51 -5.50 23.99
CA PRO A 90 18.35 -4.32 23.74
C PRO A 90 17.79 -3.45 22.61
N GLU A 91 17.75 -2.13 22.81
CA GLU A 91 17.19 -1.21 21.82
C GLU A 91 17.83 -1.39 20.43
N ALA A 92 19.16 -1.57 20.39
CA ALA A 92 19.89 -1.79 19.13
C ALA A 92 19.40 -3.01 18.35
N GLU A 93 19.03 -4.09 19.04
CA GLU A 93 18.44 -5.29 18.44
C GLU A 93 17.01 -5.05 18.01
N LEU A 94 16.20 -4.40 18.87
CA LEU A 94 14.80 -4.11 18.62
C LEU A 94 14.64 -3.21 17.37
N ARG A 95 15.53 -2.24 17.18
CA ARG A 95 15.57 -1.36 16.01
C ARG A 95 15.69 -2.12 14.70
N GLU A 96 16.45 -3.21 14.68
CA GLU A 96 16.68 -4.04 13.48
C GLU A 96 15.65 -5.16 13.32
N THR A 97 14.74 -5.34 14.29
CA THR A 97 13.75 -6.42 14.28
C THR A 97 12.59 -6.11 13.34
N PHE A 98 12.17 -7.13 12.60
CA PHE A 98 10.97 -7.10 11.77
C PHE A 98 9.77 -7.57 12.61
N MET A 99 9.04 -6.62 13.14
CA MET A 99 7.93 -6.87 14.05
C MET A 99 6.72 -7.51 13.36
N PRO A 100 5.90 -8.32 14.07
CA PRO A 100 4.61 -8.76 13.55
C PRO A 100 3.70 -7.57 13.17
N ARG A 101 3.02 -7.66 12.04
CA ARG A 101 2.09 -6.59 11.57
C ARG A 101 0.99 -6.29 12.60
N ARG A 102 0.53 -7.29 13.36
CA ARG A 102 -0.45 -7.09 14.43
C ARG A 102 0.05 -6.15 15.51
N VAL A 103 1.35 -6.22 15.87
CA VAL A 103 1.97 -5.35 16.88
C VAL A 103 2.00 -3.90 16.38
N TYR A 104 2.35 -3.70 15.12
CA TYR A 104 2.27 -2.38 14.49
C TYR A 104 0.82 -1.87 14.43
N GLY A 105 -0.13 -2.76 14.15
CA GLY A 105 -1.56 -2.44 14.25
C GLY A 105 -2.01 -1.99 15.65
N ASP A 106 -1.45 -2.58 16.72
CA ASP A 106 -1.72 -2.15 18.10
C ASP A 106 -1.12 -0.76 18.39
N TYR A 107 0.09 -0.49 17.89
CA TYR A 107 0.71 0.83 17.94
C TYR A 107 -0.17 1.90 17.29
N LEU A 108 -0.63 1.66 16.05
CA LEU A 108 -1.49 2.60 15.32
C LEU A 108 -2.85 2.81 16.02
N ARG A 109 -3.43 1.74 16.55
CA ARG A 109 -4.67 1.83 17.32
C ARG A 109 -4.48 2.63 18.59
N GLY A 110 -3.36 2.45 19.27
CA GLY A 110 -2.99 3.26 20.44
C GLY A 110 -2.90 4.75 20.11
N LEU A 111 -2.27 5.09 18.98
CA LEU A 111 -2.22 6.47 18.49
C LEU A 111 -3.61 7.01 18.15
N ALA A 112 -4.42 6.25 17.43
CA ALA A 112 -5.79 6.67 17.09
C ALA A 112 -6.63 6.92 18.33
N TRP A 113 -6.49 6.07 19.34
CA TRP A 113 -7.18 6.22 20.65
C TRP A 113 -6.71 7.47 21.40
N HIS A 114 -5.39 7.65 21.50
CA HIS A 114 -4.81 8.80 22.17
C HIS A 114 -5.36 10.13 21.60
N TYR A 115 -5.36 10.27 20.29
CA TYR A 115 -5.84 11.49 19.62
C TYR A 115 -7.37 11.57 19.47
N SER A 116 -8.11 10.51 19.77
CA SER A 116 -9.58 10.56 19.85
C SER A 116 -10.08 11.00 21.21
N ASP A 117 -9.24 10.96 22.23
CA ASP A 117 -9.57 11.44 23.57
C ASP A 117 -9.52 12.98 23.60
N PRO A 118 -10.63 13.65 23.95
CA PRO A 118 -10.68 15.12 24.03
C PRO A 118 -9.66 15.73 25.01
N GLN A 119 -9.14 14.94 25.98
CA GLN A 119 -8.12 15.42 26.92
C GLN A 119 -6.72 15.50 26.27
N ASN A 120 -6.48 14.73 25.20
CA ASN A 120 -5.18 14.65 24.54
C ASN A 120 -5.08 15.50 23.27
N VAL A 121 -6.17 16.17 22.89
CA VAL A 121 -6.20 17.08 21.73
C VAL A 121 -6.57 18.48 22.16
N PRO A 122 -6.18 19.51 21.41
CA PRO A 122 -6.62 20.87 21.69
C PRO A 122 -8.15 20.95 21.78
N SER A 123 -8.70 21.64 22.76
CA SER A 123 -10.17 21.76 22.99
C SER A 123 -10.95 22.31 21.78
N ARG A 124 -10.25 22.96 20.83
CA ARG A 124 -10.80 23.43 19.56
C ARG A 124 -10.99 22.33 18.51
N VAL A 125 -10.41 21.13 18.71
CA VAL A 125 -10.48 20.03 17.74
C VAL A 125 -11.36 18.90 18.30
N ALA A 126 -12.25 18.37 17.44
CA ALA A 126 -13.04 17.19 17.77
C ALA A 126 -12.85 16.13 16.68
N ILE A 127 -12.40 14.95 17.08
CA ILE A 127 -12.27 13.78 16.19
C ILE A 127 -13.37 12.78 16.55
N LYS A 128 -14.11 12.32 15.52
CA LYS A 128 -15.12 11.26 15.65
C LYS A 128 -14.87 10.19 14.61
N THR A 129 -15.13 8.94 14.96
CA THR A 129 -15.18 7.83 14.01
C THR A 129 -16.64 7.50 13.73
N LEU A 130 -16.96 7.36 12.43
CA LEU A 130 -18.26 6.92 11.94
C LEU A 130 -18.07 5.57 11.23
N ALA A 131 -18.81 4.54 11.67
CA ALA A 131 -18.85 3.25 10.98
C ALA A 131 -19.76 3.38 9.75
N GLY A 132 -19.26 2.97 8.58
CA GLY A 132 -20.04 2.98 7.36
C GLY A 132 -19.17 3.02 6.10
N GLU A 133 -19.78 2.72 4.98
CA GLU A 133 -19.16 2.79 3.65
C GLU A 133 -19.74 3.98 2.89
N VAL A 134 -18.89 4.93 2.48
CA VAL A 134 -19.29 6.03 1.61
C VAL A 134 -19.36 5.52 0.18
N ILE A 135 -20.51 5.70 -0.46
CA ILE A 135 -20.77 5.23 -1.83
C ILE A 135 -20.91 6.34 -2.85
N ASP A 136 -21.13 7.59 -2.42
CA ASP A 136 -21.26 8.74 -3.32
C ASP A 136 -20.89 10.05 -2.60
N LEU A 137 -20.52 11.06 -3.39
CA LEU A 137 -20.27 12.43 -2.97
C LEU A 137 -21.05 13.38 -3.88
N ILE A 138 -21.76 14.34 -3.27
CA ILE A 138 -22.52 15.38 -3.98
C ILE A 138 -22.02 16.74 -3.49
N PRO A 139 -21.24 17.47 -4.30
CA PRO A 139 -20.85 18.84 -3.97
C PRO A 139 -22.07 19.77 -3.97
N ASP A 140 -22.04 20.75 -3.08
CA ASP A 140 -22.96 21.87 -3.08
C ASP A 140 -22.19 23.20 -2.95
N THR A 141 -22.90 24.31 -2.78
CA THR A 141 -22.29 25.64 -2.71
C THR A 141 -21.47 25.87 -1.42
N GLN A 142 -21.60 25.02 -0.41
CA GLN A 142 -20.98 25.18 0.90
C GLN A 142 -20.03 24.04 1.27
N GLY A 143 -20.02 22.94 0.49
CA GLY A 143 -19.19 21.79 0.79
C GLY A 143 -19.56 20.56 -0.03
N VAL A 144 -19.56 19.41 0.62
CA VAL A 144 -19.86 18.11 0.03
C VAL A 144 -20.79 17.31 0.93
N GLN A 145 -21.86 16.78 0.38
CA GLN A 145 -22.69 15.79 1.03
C GLN A 145 -22.12 14.39 0.71
N LEU A 146 -21.76 13.64 1.76
CA LEU A 146 -21.37 12.24 1.68
C LEU A 146 -22.60 11.35 1.86
N ILE A 147 -22.76 10.35 0.99
CA ILE A 147 -23.84 9.36 1.07
C ILE A 147 -23.23 8.02 1.46
N LEU A 148 -23.70 7.42 2.54
CA LEU A 148 -23.29 6.11 3.01
C LEU A 148 -24.22 5.01 2.45
N ALA A 149 -23.73 3.78 2.43
CA ALA A 149 -24.46 2.62 1.89
C ALA A 149 -25.77 2.31 2.64
N ASP A 150 -25.88 2.70 3.90
CA ASP A 150 -27.11 2.56 4.71
C ASP A 150 -28.11 3.71 4.50
N GLY A 151 -27.83 4.65 3.60
CA GLY A 151 -28.64 5.84 3.34
C GLY A 151 -28.34 7.03 4.26
N THR A 152 -27.48 6.86 5.26
CA THR A 152 -27.03 7.98 6.12
C THR A 152 -26.31 9.02 5.27
N THR A 153 -26.51 10.31 5.59
CA THR A 153 -25.83 11.43 4.93
C THR A 153 -25.01 12.23 5.94
N LEU A 154 -23.88 12.75 5.49
CA LEU A 154 -22.98 13.61 6.26
C LEU A 154 -22.53 14.77 5.39
N SER A 155 -22.60 16.01 5.89
CA SER A 155 -22.04 17.18 5.21
C SER A 155 -20.67 17.53 5.77
N ALA A 156 -19.73 17.87 4.88
CA ALA A 156 -18.39 18.33 5.22
C ALA A 156 -17.92 19.43 4.27
N ASP A 157 -17.05 20.32 4.75
CA ASP A 157 -16.47 21.37 3.89
C ASP A 157 -15.39 20.80 2.96
N ARG A 158 -14.65 19.80 3.46
CA ARG A 158 -13.54 19.14 2.75
C ARG A 158 -13.59 17.64 2.99
N VAL A 159 -13.14 16.87 1.99
CA VAL A 159 -13.11 15.42 2.04
C VAL A 159 -11.71 14.90 1.66
N VAL A 160 -11.19 13.97 2.42
CA VAL A 160 -9.94 13.28 2.14
C VAL A 160 -10.23 11.83 1.76
N LEU A 161 -9.79 11.43 0.55
CA LEU A 161 -9.89 10.06 0.06
C LEU A 161 -8.66 9.28 0.53
N ALA A 162 -8.82 8.46 1.55
CA ALA A 162 -7.79 7.60 2.14
C ALA A 162 -8.20 6.11 2.09
N THR A 163 -8.85 5.70 1.00
CA THR A 163 -9.54 4.41 0.87
C THR A 163 -8.59 3.20 0.80
N GLY A 164 -7.28 3.42 0.60
CA GLY A 164 -6.31 2.35 0.51
C GLY A 164 -6.36 1.56 -0.80
N ASN A 165 -5.90 0.31 -0.76
CA ASN A 165 -5.92 -0.60 -1.91
C ASN A 165 -7.30 -1.23 -2.10
N GLU A 166 -7.74 -1.38 -3.34
CA GLU A 166 -8.86 -2.24 -3.67
C GLU A 166 -8.47 -3.73 -3.60
N PRO A 167 -9.46 -4.64 -3.45
CA PRO A 167 -9.22 -6.07 -3.61
C PRO A 167 -8.57 -6.41 -4.98
N PRO A 168 -7.99 -7.62 -5.12
CA PRO A 168 -7.41 -8.03 -6.39
C PRO A 168 -8.39 -7.95 -7.56
N ALA A 169 -7.87 -7.69 -8.77
CA ALA A 169 -8.66 -7.71 -9.99
C ALA A 169 -9.27 -9.09 -10.26
N ASP A 170 -10.41 -9.09 -10.96
CA ASP A 170 -10.99 -10.34 -11.44
C ASP A 170 -10.13 -10.92 -12.57
N LEU A 171 -9.86 -12.22 -12.45
CA LEU A 171 -9.19 -12.99 -13.49
C LEU A 171 -10.22 -13.57 -14.46
N ALA A 172 -9.79 -13.91 -15.66
CA ALA A 172 -10.64 -14.55 -16.66
C ALA A 172 -11.29 -15.83 -16.08
N GLY A 173 -12.61 -15.93 -16.12
CA GLY A 173 -13.39 -17.03 -15.54
C GLY A 173 -13.71 -16.90 -14.05
N ALA A 174 -13.10 -15.97 -13.32
CA ALA A 174 -13.32 -15.82 -11.86
C ALA A 174 -14.77 -15.48 -11.49
N ALA A 175 -15.49 -14.74 -12.33
CA ALA A 175 -16.88 -14.38 -12.08
C ALA A 175 -17.80 -15.61 -11.95
N ALA A 176 -17.53 -16.68 -12.70
CA ALA A 176 -18.28 -17.94 -12.61
C ALA A 176 -17.94 -18.76 -11.35
N LEU A 177 -16.93 -18.33 -10.58
CA LEU A 177 -16.46 -18.99 -9.36
C LEU A 177 -16.83 -18.23 -8.09
N SER A 178 -17.64 -17.17 -8.17
CA SER A 178 -17.95 -16.30 -7.02
C SER A 178 -18.44 -17.07 -5.79
N ASP A 179 -19.25 -18.10 -5.99
CA ASP A 179 -19.82 -18.93 -4.91
C ASP A 179 -19.11 -20.29 -4.78
N HIS A 180 -18.01 -20.50 -5.51
CA HIS A 180 -17.30 -21.77 -5.47
C HIS A 180 -16.45 -21.89 -4.20
N PRO A 181 -16.61 -22.94 -3.36
CA PRO A 181 -15.94 -23.03 -2.07
C PRO A 181 -14.41 -23.10 -2.15
N ALA A 182 -13.87 -23.55 -3.29
CA ALA A 182 -12.44 -23.60 -3.54
C ALA A 182 -11.88 -22.27 -4.09
N TRP A 183 -12.67 -21.20 -4.22
CA TRP A 183 -12.22 -19.90 -4.72
C TRP A 183 -12.12 -18.84 -3.61
N CYS A 184 -10.94 -18.33 -3.39
CA CYS A 184 -10.69 -17.17 -2.53
C CYS A 184 -10.31 -15.95 -3.38
N ALA A 185 -11.29 -15.12 -3.70
CA ALA A 185 -11.09 -13.89 -4.49
C ALA A 185 -10.28 -12.82 -3.75
N ASN A 186 -10.39 -12.78 -2.41
CA ASN A 186 -9.72 -11.82 -1.56
C ASN A 186 -8.86 -12.55 -0.51
N PRO A 187 -7.53 -12.52 -0.63
CA PRO A 187 -6.61 -13.24 0.24
C PRO A 187 -6.58 -12.72 1.69
N TRP A 188 -7.22 -11.59 1.96
CA TRP A 188 -7.36 -11.02 3.30
C TRP A 188 -8.57 -11.53 4.07
N LEU A 189 -9.42 -12.36 3.43
CA LEU A 189 -10.50 -13.09 4.09
C LEU A 189 -9.95 -14.31 4.84
N ASP A 190 -10.80 -14.91 5.66
CA ASP A 190 -10.42 -15.99 6.59
C ASP A 190 -10.43 -17.38 5.94
N TRP A 191 -9.74 -17.52 4.79
CA TRP A 191 -9.63 -18.75 4.01
C TRP A 191 -8.89 -19.88 4.75
N ALA A 192 -8.04 -19.54 5.70
CA ALA A 192 -7.23 -20.51 6.43
C ALA A 192 -8.01 -21.37 7.42
N ASN A 193 -9.29 -21.05 7.68
CA ASN A 193 -10.19 -21.87 8.47
C ASN A 193 -10.86 -23.01 7.65
N GLN A 194 -10.67 -22.99 6.33
CA GLN A 194 -11.30 -23.95 5.40
C GLN A 194 -10.25 -24.57 4.47
N LEU A 195 -9.18 -25.08 5.06
CA LEU A 195 -8.10 -25.73 4.29
C LEU A 195 -8.58 -27.06 3.71
N PRO A 196 -8.15 -27.41 2.48
CA PRO A 196 -8.39 -28.72 1.91
C PRO A 196 -7.64 -29.81 2.67
N ALA A 197 -7.95 -31.08 2.36
CA ALA A 197 -7.24 -32.23 2.94
C ALA A 197 -5.71 -32.08 2.82
N PRO A 198 -4.93 -32.66 3.77
CA PRO A 198 -3.46 -32.54 3.77
C PRO A 198 -2.77 -33.12 2.52
N SER A 199 -3.47 -33.89 1.70
CA SER A 199 -2.99 -34.39 0.40
C SER A 199 -3.42 -33.52 -0.79
N GLY A 200 -4.10 -32.41 -0.52
CA GLY A 200 -4.61 -31.52 -1.55
C GLY A 200 -3.58 -30.60 -2.16
N THR A 201 -4.02 -29.79 -3.11
CA THR A 201 -3.22 -28.78 -3.80
C THR A 201 -3.84 -27.39 -3.58
N ILE A 202 -3.03 -26.44 -3.11
CA ILE A 202 -3.40 -25.03 -3.04
C ILE A 202 -2.64 -24.24 -4.10
N ALA A 203 -3.36 -23.55 -4.97
CA ALA A 203 -2.78 -22.63 -5.94
C ALA A 203 -2.84 -21.20 -5.43
N LEU A 204 -1.68 -20.55 -5.35
CA LEU A 204 -1.52 -19.15 -5.00
C LEU A 204 -1.24 -18.35 -6.29
N LEU A 205 -2.18 -17.53 -6.69
CA LEU A 205 -2.05 -16.72 -7.90
C LEU A 205 -1.31 -15.42 -7.58
N GLY A 206 -0.10 -15.29 -8.12
CA GLY A 206 0.86 -14.26 -7.76
C GLY A 206 1.99 -14.82 -6.88
N THR A 207 3.13 -14.09 -6.80
CA THR A 207 4.31 -14.46 -6.02
C THR A 207 4.84 -13.27 -5.19
N GLY A 208 4.00 -12.26 -4.96
CA GLY A 208 4.33 -11.08 -4.16
C GLY A 208 4.20 -11.29 -2.64
N LEU A 209 4.22 -10.19 -1.87
CA LEU A 209 4.14 -10.22 -0.40
C LEU A 209 2.90 -10.95 0.13
N THR A 210 1.76 -10.82 -0.53
CA THR A 210 0.52 -11.52 -0.14
C THR A 210 0.68 -13.05 -0.22
N THR A 211 1.35 -13.54 -1.28
CA THR A 211 1.65 -14.96 -1.44
C THR A 211 2.65 -15.44 -0.40
N VAL A 212 3.64 -14.61 -0.06
CA VAL A 212 4.57 -14.92 1.05
C VAL A 212 3.80 -15.11 2.36
N ASP A 213 2.88 -14.20 2.69
CA ASP A 213 2.04 -14.32 3.88
C ASP A 213 1.17 -15.59 3.85
N ALA A 214 0.60 -15.94 2.70
CA ALA A 214 -0.19 -17.17 2.55
C ALA A 214 0.65 -18.44 2.74
N ILE A 215 1.86 -18.49 2.17
CA ILE A 215 2.80 -19.60 2.37
C ILE A 215 3.17 -19.73 3.85
N LEU A 216 3.53 -18.62 4.52
CA LEU A 216 3.86 -18.64 5.94
C LEU A 216 2.70 -19.17 6.79
N THR A 217 1.47 -18.73 6.49
CA THR A 217 0.27 -19.24 7.14
C THR A 217 0.15 -20.76 7.01
N LEU A 218 0.30 -21.30 5.79
CA LEU A 218 0.19 -22.73 5.52
C LEU A 218 1.29 -23.53 6.22
N LEU A 219 2.52 -23.01 6.24
CA LEU A 219 3.64 -23.64 6.92
C LEU A 219 3.46 -23.62 8.45
N THR A 220 2.99 -22.50 9.02
CA THR A 220 2.73 -22.36 10.46
C THR A 220 1.59 -23.26 10.93
N LEU A 221 0.57 -23.45 10.09
CA LEU A 221 -0.53 -24.41 10.37
C LEU A 221 -0.14 -25.86 10.11
N ASP A 222 1.10 -26.13 9.73
CA ASP A 222 1.62 -27.47 9.39
C ASP A 222 0.78 -28.19 8.31
N TRP A 223 0.13 -27.43 7.42
CA TRP A 223 -0.61 -28.02 6.31
C TRP A 223 0.36 -28.71 5.33
N ARG A 224 0.14 -29.98 5.05
CA ARG A 224 1.12 -30.87 4.41
C ARG A 224 0.97 -31.03 2.90
N GLY A 225 -0.08 -30.50 2.29
CA GLY A 225 -0.32 -30.62 0.86
C GLY A 225 0.65 -29.83 -0.02
N THR A 226 0.40 -29.83 -1.32
CA THR A 226 1.23 -29.15 -2.31
C THR A 226 0.85 -27.69 -2.44
N ILE A 227 1.81 -26.78 -2.35
CA ILE A 227 1.63 -25.33 -2.55
C ILE A 227 2.23 -24.95 -3.90
N GLN A 228 1.41 -24.44 -4.82
CA GLN A 228 1.79 -23.99 -6.16
C GLN A 228 1.62 -22.47 -6.24
N ALA A 229 2.73 -21.71 -6.26
CA ALA A 229 2.72 -20.26 -6.42
C ALA A 229 3.02 -19.91 -7.90
N ILE A 230 2.14 -19.13 -8.53
CA ILE A 230 2.17 -18.93 -9.97
C ILE A 230 2.19 -17.42 -10.27
N SER A 231 3.14 -16.96 -11.08
CA SER A 231 3.14 -15.60 -11.61
C SER A 231 3.85 -15.54 -12.96
N ARG A 232 3.63 -14.47 -13.72
CA ARG A 232 4.18 -14.29 -15.07
C ARG A 232 5.70 -14.50 -15.17
N HIS A 233 6.43 -14.17 -14.12
CA HIS A 233 7.90 -14.22 -14.11
C HIS A 233 8.48 -15.16 -13.05
N GLY A 234 7.67 -15.78 -12.19
CA GLY A 234 8.15 -16.63 -11.09
C GLY A 234 9.06 -15.92 -10.09
N LEU A 235 8.98 -14.59 -10.01
CA LEU A 235 9.83 -13.81 -9.12
C LEU A 235 9.22 -13.73 -7.72
N ILE A 236 10.06 -13.90 -6.69
CA ILE A 236 9.69 -13.72 -5.28
C ILE A 236 10.40 -12.48 -4.69
N PRO A 237 9.85 -11.83 -3.66
CA PRO A 237 10.51 -10.75 -2.95
C PRO A 237 11.89 -11.18 -2.42
N GLN A 238 12.89 -10.30 -2.59
CA GLN A 238 14.23 -10.55 -2.12
C GLN A 238 14.34 -10.40 -0.60
N SER A 239 15.42 -10.97 -0.02
CA SER A 239 15.78 -10.75 1.38
C SER A 239 16.27 -9.33 1.60
N HIS A 240 15.99 -8.77 2.78
CA HIS A 240 16.76 -7.64 3.27
C HIS A 240 18.22 -8.03 3.46
N PHE A 241 19.12 -7.07 3.32
CA PHE A 241 20.55 -7.18 3.56
C PHE A 241 21.03 -5.95 4.34
N LYS A 242 22.20 -6.06 4.95
CA LYS A 242 22.84 -4.88 5.59
C LYS A 242 23.23 -3.88 4.51
N GLY A 243 22.93 -2.62 4.75
CA GLY A 243 23.31 -1.52 3.86
C GLY A 243 24.84 -1.50 3.64
N ILE A 244 25.23 -1.12 2.43
CA ILE A 244 26.63 -0.90 2.06
C ILE A 244 26.76 0.55 1.60
N ASP A 245 27.93 1.13 1.82
CA ASP A 245 28.21 2.46 1.29
C ASP A 245 28.54 2.39 -0.20
N VAL A 246 27.90 3.27 -0.97
CA VAL A 246 28.11 3.45 -2.42
C VAL A 246 28.17 4.95 -2.68
N PRO A 247 29.32 5.59 -2.37
CA PRO A 247 29.43 7.06 -2.41
C PRO A 247 29.29 7.64 -3.81
N ASP A 248 29.58 6.86 -4.86
CA ASP A 248 29.52 7.30 -6.25
C ASP A 248 28.12 7.17 -6.88
N PHE A 249 27.10 6.77 -6.10
CA PHE A 249 25.74 6.67 -6.61
C PHE A 249 24.72 7.25 -5.62
N PRO A 250 23.81 8.13 -6.06
CA PRO A 250 23.76 8.71 -7.41
C PRO A 250 24.95 9.63 -7.69
N PRO A 251 25.36 9.77 -8.98
CA PRO A 251 26.45 10.70 -9.31
C PRO A 251 26.09 12.13 -8.90
N PRO A 252 26.99 12.88 -8.24
CA PRO A 252 26.65 14.16 -7.59
C PRO A 252 26.19 15.27 -8.55
N ASN A 253 26.58 15.19 -9.84
CA ASN A 253 26.25 16.19 -10.85
C ASN A 253 25.16 15.75 -11.84
N VAL A 254 24.43 14.67 -11.53
CA VAL A 254 23.37 14.14 -12.39
C VAL A 254 22.02 14.36 -11.74
N ASP A 255 21.16 15.14 -12.37
CA ASP A 255 19.74 15.18 -11.99
C ASP A 255 19.02 13.95 -12.55
N LEU A 256 18.80 12.96 -11.68
CA LEU A 256 18.15 11.72 -12.04
C LEU A 256 16.73 11.91 -12.61
N ALA A 257 16.05 12.99 -12.26
CA ALA A 257 14.69 13.26 -12.73
C ALA A 257 14.66 13.80 -14.17
N SER A 258 15.79 14.33 -14.66
CA SER A 258 15.91 14.78 -16.05
C SER A 258 16.31 13.67 -17.02
N LEU A 259 16.73 12.51 -16.49
CA LEU A 259 17.05 11.34 -17.32
C LEU A 259 15.76 10.68 -17.83
N GLY A 260 15.75 10.28 -19.10
CA GLY A 260 14.75 9.35 -19.59
C GLY A 260 14.97 7.92 -19.04
N LEU A 261 13.97 7.06 -19.20
CA LEU A 261 14.03 5.70 -18.66
C LEU A 261 15.27 4.94 -19.17
N LYS A 262 15.59 5.05 -20.46
CA LYS A 262 16.73 4.35 -21.08
C LYS A 262 18.06 4.74 -20.46
N GLU A 263 18.28 6.03 -20.24
CA GLU A 263 19.51 6.56 -19.66
C GLU A 263 19.62 6.19 -18.19
N LEU A 264 18.53 6.27 -17.44
CA LEU A 264 18.50 5.86 -16.04
C LEU A 264 18.82 4.36 -15.89
N VAL A 265 18.22 3.50 -16.72
CA VAL A 265 18.48 2.05 -16.70
C VAL A 265 19.96 1.78 -17.03
N ALA A 266 20.53 2.42 -18.05
CA ALA A 266 21.95 2.26 -18.38
C ALA A 266 22.89 2.69 -17.24
N LEU A 267 22.56 3.80 -16.57
CA LEU A 267 23.29 4.26 -15.39
C LEU A 267 23.23 3.23 -14.25
N MET A 268 22.03 2.73 -13.96
CA MET A 268 21.83 1.71 -12.91
C MET A 268 22.59 0.41 -13.25
N GLU A 269 22.49 -0.08 -14.48
CA GLU A 269 23.15 -1.32 -14.91
C GLU A 269 24.68 -1.20 -14.78
N HIS A 270 25.26 -0.06 -15.18
CA HIS A 270 26.69 0.20 -15.00
C HIS A 270 27.12 0.05 -13.54
N HIS A 271 26.41 0.68 -12.62
CA HIS A 271 26.73 0.60 -11.18
C HIS A 271 26.43 -0.79 -10.59
N CYS A 272 25.35 -1.42 -10.99
CA CYS A 272 25.03 -2.80 -10.58
C CYS A 272 26.12 -3.80 -11.01
N GLU A 273 26.63 -3.67 -12.24
CA GLU A 273 27.70 -4.55 -12.73
C GLU A 273 29.02 -4.34 -11.95
N ARG A 274 29.38 -3.10 -11.65
CA ARG A 274 30.55 -2.78 -10.81
C ARG A 274 30.43 -3.43 -9.42
N LEU A 275 29.23 -3.33 -8.79
CA LEU A 275 28.98 -3.94 -7.49
C LEU A 275 29.07 -5.48 -7.53
N ARG A 276 28.50 -6.12 -8.58
CA ARG A 276 28.63 -7.58 -8.75
C ARG A 276 30.09 -8.02 -8.83
N ARG A 277 30.93 -7.29 -9.56
CA ARG A 277 32.37 -7.60 -9.66
C ARG A 277 33.10 -7.48 -8.32
N SER A 278 32.67 -6.59 -7.43
CA SER A 278 33.21 -6.46 -6.07
C SER A 278 32.57 -7.45 -5.05
N GLY A 279 31.63 -8.29 -5.48
CA GLY A 279 30.87 -9.17 -4.59
C GLY A 279 29.80 -8.49 -3.74
N ALA A 280 29.52 -7.21 -4.00
CA ALA A 280 28.52 -6.42 -3.29
C ALA A 280 27.10 -6.63 -3.88
N ASN A 281 26.08 -6.48 -3.03
CA ASN A 281 24.70 -6.63 -3.47
C ASN A 281 24.23 -5.42 -4.31
N PRO A 282 23.92 -5.59 -5.61
CA PRO A 282 23.53 -4.50 -6.48
C PRO A 282 22.16 -3.89 -6.14
N ALA A 283 21.34 -4.56 -5.34
CA ALA A 283 20.02 -4.06 -4.94
C ALA A 283 20.11 -2.74 -4.14
N ILE A 284 21.29 -2.40 -3.60
CA ILE A 284 21.54 -1.11 -2.93
C ILE A 284 21.32 0.08 -3.87
N ILE A 285 21.50 -0.09 -5.19
CA ILE A 285 21.25 0.97 -6.18
C ILE A 285 19.77 1.39 -6.15
N VAL A 286 18.85 0.44 -6.00
CA VAL A 286 17.42 0.73 -5.86
C VAL A 286 17.13 1.49 -4.55
N ASP A 287 17.83 1.15 -3.47
CA ASP A 287 17.68 1.89 -2.19
C ASP A 287 18.18 3.34 -2.31
N LYS A 288 19.30 3.54 -2.96
CA LYS A 288 19.86 4.89 -3.23
C LYS A 288 18.97 5.72 -4.17
N LEU A 289 18.19 5.10 -5.03
CA LEU A 289 17.19 5.80 -5.87
C LEU A 289 15.94 6.21 -5.10
N ARG A 290 15.63 5.54 -3.99
CA ARG A 290 14.37 5.72 -3.29
C ARG A 290 14.00 7.17 -2.97
N PRO A 291 14.92 8.04 -2.47
CA PRO A 291 14.60 9.45 -2.20
C PRO A 291 14.20 10.23 -3.46
N HIS A 292 14.61 9.76 -4.63
CA HIS A 292 14.39 10.42 -5.91
C HIS A 292 13.26 9.82 -6.73
N THR A 293 12.70 8.65 -6.33
CA THR A 293 11.79 7.84 -7.16
C THR A 293 10.57 8.62 -7.62
N GLN A 294 9.94 9.42 -6.74
CA GLN A 294 8.77 10.21 -7.11
C GLN A 294 9.12 11.29 -8.16
N ARG A 295 10.24 12.02 -7.98
CA ARG A 295 10.70 13.01 -8.97
C ARG A 295 11.05 12.36 -10.30
N ILE A 296 11.76 11.23 -10.29
CA ILE A 296 12.11 10.46 -11.49
C ILE A 296 10.83 10.03 -12.21
N TRP A 297 9.88 9.46 -11.51
CA TRP A 297 8.59 9.03 -12.08
C TRP A 297 7.82 10.20 -12.71
N GLN A 298 7.79 11.33 -12.06
CA GLN A 298 7.13 12.54 -12.56
C GLN A 298 7.84 13.12 -13.79
N GLY A 299 9.16 12.98 -13.87
CA GLY A 299 9.98 13.39 -15.01
C GLY A 299 9.83 12.47 -16.24
N PHE A 300 9.41 11.22 -16.06
CA PHE A 300 9.24 10.29 -17.17
C PHE A 300 8.14 10.72 -18.13
N SER A 301 8.41 10.61 -19.44
CA SER A 301 7.40 10.72 -20.48
C SER A 301 6.32 9.62 -20.36
N GLY A 302 5.17 9.81 -21.00
CA GLY A 302 4.13 8.76 -21.06
C GLY A 302 4.66 7.43 -21.61
N PRO A 303 5.37 7.40 -22.74
CA PRO A 303 6.05 6.20 -23.25
C PRO A 303 7.02 5.56 -22.26
N ASP A 304 7.87 6.35 -21.56
CA ASP A 304 8.79 5.83 -20.55
C ASP A 304 8.07 5.17 -19.38
N ARG A 305 6.99 5.78 -18.88
CA ARG A 305 6.15 5.19 -17.82
C ARG A 305 5.56 3.86 -18.26
N GLN A 306 5.03 3.80 -19.48
CA GLN A 306 4.45 2.57 -20.03
C GLN A 306 5.52 1.47 -20.22
N ASP A 307 6.71 1.82 -20.73
CA ASP A 307 7.83 0.88 -20.88
C ASP A 307 8.32 0.38 -19.52
N PHE A 308 8.44 1.27 -18.53
CA PHE A 308 8.78 0.88 -17.15
C PHE A 308 7.77 -0.09 -16.55
N ILE A 309 6.48 0.20 -16.66
CA ILE A 309 5.40 -0.67 -16.14
C ILE A 309 5.47 -2.05 -16.76
N THR A 310 5.70 -2.11 -18.08
CA THR A 310 5.65 -3.35 -18.84
C THR A 310 6.90 -4.21 -18.64
N ARG A 311 8.09 -3.60 -18.61
CA ARG A 311 9.37 -4.32 -18.66
C ARG A 311 10.11 -4.41 -17.35
N TYR A 312 9.99 -3.38 -16.50
CA TYR A 312 10.84 -3.25 -15.32
C TYR A 312 10.10 -3.37 -13.98
N ALA A 313 8.82 -3.00 -13.92
CA ALA A 313 8.08 -2.91 -12.66
C ALA A 313 8.06 -4.21 -11.84
N ALA A 314 7.99 -5.38 -12.49
CA ALA A 314 7.99 -6.66 -11.78
C ALA A 314 9.33 -6.89 -11.05
N ARG A 315 10.46 -6.63 -11.71
CA ARG A 315 11.80 -6.73 -11.12
C ARG A 315 12.03 -5.65 -10.06
N TRP A 316 11.62 -4.41 -10.36
CA TRP A 316 11.65 -3.33 -9.39
C TRP A 316 10.95 -3.72 -8.08
N ASN A 317 9.73 -4.23 -8.17
CA ASN A 317 8.92 -4.57 -7.01
C ASN A 317 9.56 -5.64 -6.12
N VAL A 318 10.16 -6.69 -6.65
CA VAL A 318 10.79 -7.74 -5.83
C VAL A 318 12.10 -7.30 -5.19
N ILE A 319 12.82 -6.34 -5.81
CA ILE A 319 14.04 -5.74 -5.26
C ILE A 319 13.69 -4.68 -4.21
N ARG A 320 12.64 -3.90 -4.47
CA ARG A 320 12.22 -2.78 -3.62
C ARG A 320 11.41 -3.23 -2.40
N HIS A 321 10.47 -4.15 -2.59
CA HIS A 321 9.58 -4.65 -1.54
C HIS A 321 10.10 -5.98 -1.00
N ARG A 322 11.19 -5.90 -0.23
CA ARG A 322 11.86 -7.06 0.36
C ARG A 322 11.09 -7.63 1.54
N ILE A 323 11.51 -8.80 1.99
CA ILE A 323 11.01 -9.49 3.17
C ILE A 323 12.13 -9.69 4.19
N ALA A 324 11.75 -9.92 5.45
CA ALA A 324 12.69 -10.21 6.51
C ALA A 324 13.59 -11.41 6.14
N PRO A 325 14.88 -11.40 6.51
CA PRO A 325 15.81 -12.51 6.19
C PRO A 325 15.30 -13.86 6.66
N SER A 326 14.71 -13.94 7.84
CA SER A 326 14.12 -15.19 8.38
C SER A 326 12.97 -15.71 7.52
N ILE A 327 12.09 -14.83 7.03
CA ILE A 327 11.01 -15.19 6.11
C ILE A 327 11.58 -15.70 4.79
N HIS A 328 12.53 -14.97 4.22
CA HIS A 328 13.18 -15.39 2.97
C HIS A 328 13.81 -16.78 3.10
N GLN A 329 14.51 -17.04 4.19
CA GLN A 329 15.10 -18.34 4.48
C GLN A 329 14.03 -19.45 4.58
N THR A 330 12.93 -19.19 5.28
CA THR A 330 11.79 -20.13 5.40
C THR A 330 11.19 -20.46 4.03
N ILE A 331 10.92 -19.45 3.19
CA ILE A 331 10.38 -19.67 1.83
C ILE A 331 11.37 -20.45 0.97
N THR A 332 12.65 -20.06 0.99
CA THR A 332 13.70 -20.74 0.20
C THR A 332 13.84 -22.21 0.61
N ALA A 333 13.82 -22.51 1.92
CA ALA A 333 13.83 -23.87 2.42
C ALA A 333 12.58 -24.65 1.98
N ALA A 334 11.39 -24.05 2.02
CA ALA A 334 10.16 -24.69 1.59
C ALA A 334 10.14 -24.98 0.07
N VAL A 335 10.79 -24.15 -0.73
CA VAL A 335 10.99 -24.41 -2.17
C VAL A 335 12.00 -25.53 -2.37
N ALA A 336 13.14 -25.49 -1.67
CA ALA A 336 14.21 -26.49 -1.84
C ALA A 336 13.79 -27.91 -1.44
N ASN A 337 12.90 -28.03 -0.44
CA ASN A 337 12.37 -29.33 0.01
C ASN A 337 11.06 -29.77 -0.72
N GLY A 338 10.65 -29.05 -1.77
CA GLY A 338 9.50 -29.38 -2.62
C GLY A 338 8.11 -29.09 -2.02
N ARG A 339 8.03 -28.44 -0.85
CA ARG A 339 6.75 -28.04 -0.23
C ARG A 339 6.06 -26.91 -1.01
N VAL A 340 6.84 -26.04 -1.62
CA VAL A 340 6.39 -24.94 -2.44
C VAL A 340 7.02 -25.05 -3.82
N THR A 341 6.20 -24.99 -4.85
CA THR A 341 6.67 -24.85 -6.22
C THR A 341 6.34 -23.45 -6.74
N ILE A 342 7.32 -22.80 -7.38
CA ILE A 342 7.13 -21.50 -8.00
C ILE A 342 7.16 -21.67 -9.51
N THR A 343 6.06 -21.33 -10.17
CA THR A 343 5.87 -21.49 -11.60
C THR A 343 5.83 -20.13 -12.31
N ALA A 344 6.68 -19.97 -13.32
CA ALA A 344 6.67 -18.82 -14.22
C ALA A 344 5.68 -19.08 -15.37
N ALA A 345 4.44 -18.61 -15.21
CA ALA A 345 3.39 -18.72 -16.22
C ALA A 345 2.35 -17.61 -16.07
N SER A 346 1.74 -17.23 -17.19
CA SER A 346 0.55 -16.38 -17.21
C SER A 346 -0.69 -17.23 -16.91
N ILE A 347 -1.64 -16.66 -16.15
CA ILE A 347 -2.93 -17.29 -15.89
C ILE A 347 -3.86 -16.88 -17.03
N SER A 348 -4.24 -17.81 -17.87
CA SER A 348 -5.10 -17.57 -19.03
C SER A 348 -6.59 -17.75 -18.72
N GLY A 349 -6.94 -18.51 -17.68
CA GLY A 349 -8.32 -18.70 -17.26
C GLY A 349 -8.47 -19.51 -15.98
N LEU A 350 -9.69 -19.42 -15.42
CA LEU A 350 -10.14 -20.20 -14.27
C LEU A 350 -11.46 -20.85 -14.62
N ARG A 351 -11.66 -22.10 -14.22
CA ARG A 351 -12.93 -22.82 -14.42
C ARG A 351 -13.21 -23.84 -13.32
N ALA A 352 -14.46 -24.00 -12.98
CA ALA A 352 -14.87 -25.06 -12.06
C ALA A 352 -14.58 -26.45 -12.65
N ALA A 353 -14.11 -27.36 -11.83
CA ALA A 353 -13.82 -28.74 -12.16
C ALA A 353 -14.33 -29.66 -11.03
N GLY A 354 -15.65 -29.76 -10.89
CA GLY A 354 -16.31 -30.38 -9.76
C GLY A 354 -16.00 -29.63 -8.44
N PRO A 355 -15.48 -30.29 -7.41
CA PRO A 355 -15.12 -29.62 -6.14
C PRO A 355 -13.81 -28.81 -6.23
N LYS A 356 -13.06 -28.93 -7.31
CA LYS A 356 -11.78 -28.26 -7.57
C LYS A 356 -11.94 -27.15 -8.59
N ILE A 357 -10.87 -26.37 -8.72
CA ILE A 357 -10.73 -25.35 -9.76
C ILE A 357 -9.56 -25.75 -10.66
N ALA A 358 -9.78 -25.67 -11.96
CA ALA A 358 -8.73 -25.73 -12.95
C ALA A 358 -8.20 -24.33 -13.22
N VAL A 359 -6.89 -24.17 -13.07
CA VAL A 359 -6.14 -22.94 -13.35
C VAL A 359 -5.40 -23.17 -14.68
N ASP A 360 -5.82 -22.51 -15.74
CA ASP A 360 -5.22 -22.62 -17.06
C ASP A 360 -4.02 -21.67 -17.16
N LEU A 361 -2.88 -22.22 -17.58
CA LEU A 361 -1.58 -21.57 -17.56
C LEU A 361 -0.97 -21.52 -18.96
N GLN A 362 -0.22 -20.45 -19.22
CA GLN A 362 0.59 -20.31 -20.41
C GLN A 362 1.99 -19.81 -20.06
N THR A 363 3.00 -20.58 -20.41
CA THR A 363 4.41 -20.20 -20.25
C THR A 363 4.86 -19.23 -21.36
N SER A 364 6.04 -18.62 -21.17
CA SER A 364 6.57 -17.62 -22.12
C SER A 364 6.88 -18.18 -23.52
N ASP A 365 7.09 -19.50 -23.65
CA ASP A 365 7.28 -20.20 -24.90
C ASP A 365 5.95 -20.61 -25.59
N GLY A 366 4.80 -20.21 -24.95
CA GLY A 366 3.47 -20.53 -25.50
C GLY A 366 2.89 -21.85 -25.05
N THR A 367 3.62 -22.67 -24.29
CA THR A 367 3.12 -23.97 -23.81
C THR A 367 1.94 -23.76 -22.89
N GLN A 368 0.85 -24.47 -23.15
CA GLN A 368 -0.37 -24.44 -22.32
C GLN A 368 -0.44 -25.66 -21.41
N SER A 369 -0.89 -25.44 -20.20
CA SER A 369 -1.14 -26.48 -19.19
C SER A 369 -2.29 -26.09 -18.29
N SER A 370 -2.79 -27.02 -17.50
CA SER A 370 -3.86 -26.77 -16.53
C SER A 370 -3.50 -27.43 -15.19
N LEU A 371 -3.60 -26.66 -14.11
CA LEU A 371 -3.41 -27.11 -12.73
C LEU A 371 -4.77 -27.29 -12.05
N LEU A 372 -5.03 -28.50 -11.52
CA LEU A 372 -6.20 -28.73 -10.68
C LEU A 372 -5.86 -28.44 -9.22
N ALA A 373 -6.57 -27.52 -8.59
CA ALA A 373 -6.36 -27.12 -7.21
C ALA A 373 -7.63 -27.30 -6.36
N ASP A 374 -7.43 -27.73 -5.12
CA ASP A 374 -8.49 -27.89 -4.11
C ASP A 374 -8.84 -26.56 -3.45
N LEU A 375 -7.94 -25.58 -3.51
CA LEU A 375 -8.16 -24.19 -3.12
C LEU A 375 -7.33 -23.28 -4.01
N VAL A 376 -7.92 -22.21 -4.50
CA VAL A 376 -7.23 -21.18 -5.31
C VAL A 376 -7.36 -19.84 -4.61
N ILE A 377 -6.24 -19.20 -4.32
CA ILE A 377 -6.19 -17.90 -3.61
C ILE A 377 -5.66 -16.83 -4.57
N ASN A 378 -6.43 -15.77 -4.78
CA ASN A 378 -6.07 -14.64 -5.62
C ASN A 378 -5.09 -13.69 -4.91
N GLY A 379 -3.79 -13.98 -4.99
CA GLY A 379 -2.70 -13.16 -4.48
C GLY A 379 -2.04 -12.26 -5.54
N THR A 380 -2.72 -11.94 -6.64
CA THR A 380 -2.17 -11.14 -7.74
C THR A 380 -1.87 -9.68 -7.39
N GLY A 381 -2.23 -9.26 -6.18
CA GLY A 381 -2.11 -7.89 -5.69
C GLY A 381 -3.36 -7.05 -5.97
N PRO A 382 -3.41 -5.82 -5.45
CA PRO A 382 -4.59 -4.98 -5.57
C PRO A 382 -4.91 -4.63 -7.03
N GLN A 383 -6.19 -4.33 -7.31
CA GLN A 383 -6.60 -3.73 -8.56
C GLN A 383 -5.81 -2.44 -8.80
N THR A 384 -5.09 -2.37 -9.92
CA THR A 384 -4.27 -1.20 -10.28
C THR A 384 -4.86 -0.39 -11.43
N ARG A 385 -5.80 -0.96 -12.19
CA ARG A 385 -6.46 -0.26 -13.30
C ARG A 385 -7.61 0.58 -12.74
N PHE A 386 -7.39 1.88 -12.62
CA PHE A 386 -8.32 2.78 -11.94
C PHE A 386 -9.67 2.90 -12.66
N SER A 387 -9.66 2.94 -14.01
CA SER A 387 -10.90 2.95 -14.81
C SER A 387 -11.78 1.71 -14.63
N ALA A 388 -11.19 0.60 -14.16
CA ALA A 388 -11.87 -0.66 -13.83
C ALA A 388 -12.19 -0.81 -12.32
N THR A 389 -12.17 0.30 -11.56
CA THR A 389 -12.49 0.28 -10.12
C THR A 389 -13.85 -0.34 -9.85
N ARG A 390 -13.94 -1.13 -8.78
CA ARG A 390 -15.20 -1.71 -8.29
C ARG A 390 -15.79 -0.93 -7.12
N SER A 391 -15.05 0.02 -6.57
CA SER A 391 -15.52 0.90 -5.50
C SER A 391 -16.73 1.72 -5.95
N PRO A 392 -17.89 1.63 -5.29
CA PRO A 392 -19.05 2.47 -5.61
C PRO A 392 -18.71 3.95 -5.57
N LEU A 393 -17.96 4.39 -4.56
CA LEU A 393 -17.50 5.77 -4.39
C LEU A 393 -16.66 6.24 -5.59
N LEU A 394 -15.60 5.50 -5.94
CA LEU A 394 -14.70 5.92 -7.01
C LEU A 394 -15.43 5.95 -8.37
N ARG A 395 -16.34 4.99 -8.61
CA ARG A 395 -17.22 5.01 -9.78
C ARG A 395 -18.12 6.25 -9.80
N ALA A 396 -18.66 6.63 -8.65
CA ALA A 396 -19.51 7.82 -8.55
C ALA A 396 -18.72 9.09 -8.85
N LEU A 397 -17.52 9.24 -8.30
CA LEU A 397 -16.61 10.35 -8.57
C LEU A 397 -16.27 10.48 -10.06
N LEU A 398 -15.92 9.38 -10.71
CA LEU A 398 -15.63 9.36 -12.16
C LEU A 398 -16.86 9.73 -12.98
N ARG A 399 -18.04 9.16 -12.69
CA ARG A 399 -19.28 9.49 -13.43
C ARG A 399 -19.69 10.95 -13.28
N ARG A 400 -19.50 11.53 -12.10
CA ARG A 400 -19.83 12.93 -11.82
C ARG A 400 -18.80 13.91 -12.37
N GLY A 401 -17.63 13.43 -12.78
CA GLY A 401 -16.51 14.27 -13.19
C GLY A 401 -15.78 14.96 -12.05
N LEU A 402 -16.02 14.54 -10.80
CA LEU A 402 -15.34 15.06 -9.59
C LEU A 402 -13.91 14.54 -9.44
N ALA A 403 -13.53 13.61 -10.28
CA ALA A 403 -12.17 13.05 -10.35
C ALA A 403 -11.91 12.51 -11.76
N GLN A 404 -10.65 12.39 -12.12
CA GLN A 404 -10.21 11.70 -13.32
C GLN A 404 -9.05 10.73 -13.00
N ALA A 405 -8.91 9.70 -13.84
CA ALA A 405 -7.75 8.82 -13.78
C ALA A 405 -6.48 9.58 -14.18
N ASP A 406 -5.35 9.19 -13.60
CA ASP A 406 -4.05 9.65 -14.09
C ASP A 406 -3.73 9.04 -15.47
N ALA A 407 -2.68 9.58 -16.12
CA ALA A 407 -2.31 9.18 -17.48
C ALA A 407 -1.88 7.71 -17.63
N ALA A 408 -1.51 7.03 -16.53
CA ALA A 408 -1.16 5.61 -16.52
C ALA A 408 -2.34 4.70 -16.15
N ASP A 409 -3.51 5.28 -15.87
CA ASP A 409 -4.72 4.59 -15.37
C ASP A 409 -4.45 3.75 -14.10
N MET A 410 -3.58 4.25 -13.22
CA MET A 410 -3.16 3.55 -12.00
C MET A 410 -3.66 4.19 -10.71
N GLY A 411 -4.39 5.30 -10.81
CA GLY A 411 -4.94 6.02 -9.68
C GLY A 411 -5.63 7.31 -10.08
N LEU A 412 -5.81 8.17 -9.10
CA LEU A 412 -6.35 9.51 -9.27
C LEU A 412 -5.28 10.48 -9.77
N LYS A 413 -5.66 11.36 -10.68
CA LYS A 413 -4.87 12.55 -11.01
C LYS A 413 -5.01 13.56 -9.88
N VAL A 414 -3.90 14.01 -9.33
CA VAL A 414 -3.84 15.00 -8.25
C VAL A 414 -2.83 16.10 -8.56
N ALA A 415 -3.04 17.27 -7.99
CA ALA A 415 -2.07 18.36 -7.96
C ALA A 415 -0.93 18.09 -6.98
N ALA A 416 0.10 18.93 -6.97
CA ALA A 416 1.26 18.80 -6.09
C ALA A 416 0.93 18.87 -4.58
N ASP A 417 -0.18 19.48 -4.23
CA ASP A 417 -0.70 19.62 -2.86
C ASP A 417 -1.70 18.52 -2.47
N PHE A 418 -1.82 17.47 -3.29
CA PHE A 418 -2.75 16.35 -3.16
C PHE A 418 -4.23 16.65 -3.42
N THR A 419 -4.55 17.83 -3.91
CA THR A 419 -5.91 18.16 -4.38
C THR A 419 -6.26 17.29 -5.59
N VAL A 420 -7.44 16.69 -5.59
CA VAL A 420 -7.95 15.88 -6.71
C VAL A 420 -8.22 16.78 -7.92
N ILE A 421 -7.84 16.34 -9.11
CA ILE A 421 -8.11 17.05 -10.35
C ILE A 421 -9.43 16.54 -10.94
N GLU A 422 -10.35 17.45 -11.18
CA GLU A 422 -11.67 17.17 -11.76
C GLU A 422 -11.58 16.99 -13.29
N LYS A 423 -12.68 16.55 -13.92
CA LYS A 423 -12.72 16.22 -15.35
C LYS A 423 -12.36 17.39 -16.28
N ASP A 424 -12.59 18.62 -15.84
CA ASP A 424 -12.26 19.86 -16.56
C ASP A 424 -10.82 20.34 -16.33
N ASP A 425 -9.97 19.48 -15.76
CA ASP A 425 -8.58 19.77 -15.38
C ASP A 425 -8.41 20.83 -14.29
N GLN A 426 -9.47 21.16 -13.55
CA GLN A 426 -9.39 22.06 -12.41
C GLN A 426 -9.16 21.29 -11.10
N PRO A 427 -8.40 21.89 -10.16
CA PRO A 427 -8.31 21.35 -8.81
C PRO A 427 -9.66 21.40 -8.10
N SER A 428 -10.07 20.30 -7.49
CA SER A 428 -11.31 20.23 -6.73
C SER A 428 -11.30 21.21 -5.56
N PRO A 429 -12.34 22.01 -5.36
CA PRO A 429 -12.44 22.86 -4.18
C PRO A 429 -12.61 22.07 -2.89
N HIS A 430 -12.94 20.80 -2.95
CA HIS A 430 -13.36 20.00 -1.80
C HIS A 430 -12.55 18.73 -1.55
N LEU A 431 -11.95 18.13 -2.60
CA LEU A 431 -11.43 16.77 -2.51
C LEU A 431 -9.90 16.73 -2.51
N LEU A 432 -9.33 15.98 -1.56
CA LEU A 432 -7.92 15.62 -1.53
C LEU A 432 -7.81 14.10 -1.50
N ALA A 433 -6.67 13.55 -1.94
CA ALA A 433 -6.42 12.12 -1.91
C ALA A 433 -4.99 11.81 -1.46
N LEU A 434 -4.79 10.62 -0.88
CA LEU A 434 -3.45 10.13 -0.52
C LEU A 434 -3.38 8.60 -0.56
N GLY A 435 -2.18 8.11 -0.48
CA GLY A 435 -1.90 6.67 -0.43
C GLY A 435 -1.96 5.99 -1.79
N PRO A 436 -2.36 4.71 -1.86
CA PRO A 436 -2.35 3.92 -3.08
C PRO A 436 -3.12 4.52 -4.27
N LEU A 437 -4.11 5.39 -4.00
CA LEU A 437 -4.84 6.14 -5.03
C LEU A 437 -3.95 7.06 -5.88
N LEU A 438 -2.72 7.38 -5.41
CA LEU A 438 -1.79 8.27 -6.11
C LEU A 438 -0.71 7.52 -6.89
N ARG A 439 -0.84 6.21 -7.06
CA ARG A 439 0.20 5.37 -7.64
C ARG A 439 0.63 5.81 -9.05
N GLY A 440 -0.29 6.19 -9.90
CA GLY A 440 0.02 6.67 -11.24
C GLY A 440 0.70 8.03 -11.26
N THR A 441 0.41 8.90 -10.29
CA THR A 441 1.04 10.22 -10.14
C THR A 441 2.41 10.15 -9.46
N LEU A 442 2.60 9.26 -8.46
CA LEU A 442 3.79 9.26 -7.59
C LEU A 442 4.64 7.99 -7.67
N TRP A 443 4.11 6.87 -8.17
CA TRP A 443 4.69 5.52 -8.16
C TRP A 443 4.92 4.98 -6.74
N GLU A 444 5.85 5.55 -5.97
CA GLU A 444 6.12 5.18 -4.57
C GLU A 444 5.17 5.93 -3.63
N THR A 445 4.10 5.25 -3.19
CA THR A 445 3.01 5.86 -2.40
C THR A 445 2.30 4.85 -1.50
N ILE A 446 3.00 3.78 -1.09
CA ILE A 446 2.39 2.68 -0.30
C ILE A 446 3.16 2.32 0.97
N ALA A 447 4.41 2.76 1.14
CA ALA A 447 5.18 2.47 2.33
C ALA A 447 5.01 3.55 3.41
N VAL A 448 5.24 3.18 4.67
CA VAL A 448 5.05 4.05 5.84
C VAL A 448 5.77 5.39 5.72
N PRO A 449 7.05 5.48 5.30
CA PRO A 449 7.72 6.76 5.18
C PRO A 449 7.05 7.73 4.21
N GLU A 450 6.62 7.24 3.05
CA GLU A 450 5.92 8.04 2.05
C GLU A 450 4.52 8.46 2.54
N LEU A 451 3.78 7.51 3.12
CA LEU A 451 2.40 7.74 3.58
C LEU A 451 2.33 8.73 4.75
N ARG A 452 3.28 8.65 5.70
CA ARG A 452 3.30 9.61 6.83
C ARG A 452 3.57 11.05 6.37
N GLY A 453 4.48 11.22 5.39
CA GLY A 453 4.75 12.52 4.78
C GLY A 453 3.55 13.04 4.00
N GLN A 454 2.87 12.20 3.22
CA GLN A 454 1.63 12.57 2.53
C GLN A 454 0.54 13.01 3.50
N ALA A 455 0.31 12.26 4.58
CA ALA A 455 -0.69 12.60 5.59
C ALA A 455 -0.43 13.97 6.26
N GLN A 456 0.83 14.29 6.53
CA GLN A 456 1.22 15.59 7.04
C GLN A 456 0.96 16.72 6.04
N ARG A 457 1.36 16.54 4.77
CA ARG A 457 1.14 17.53 3.72
C ARG A 457 -0.34 17.75 3.42
N VAL A 458 -1.14 16.70 3.35
CA VAL A 458 -2.61 16.82 3.20
C VAL A 458 -3.21 17.62 4.34
N ALA A 459 -2.78 17.40 5.58
CA ALA A 459 -3.23 18.19 6.72
C ALA A 459 -2.80 19.66 6.59
N GLN A 460 -1.58 19.95 6.16
CA GLN A 460 -1.09 21.31 5.90
C GLN A 460 -1.90 22.01 4.81
N THR A 461 -2.17 21.34 3.68
CA THR A 461 -2.99 21.87 2.59
C THR A 461 -4.41 22.24 3.08
N LEU A 462 -5.02 21.36 3.89
CA LEU A 462 -6.35 21.60 4.45
C LEU A 462 -6.40 22.78 5.43
N LEU A 463 -5.32 23.01 6.15
CA LEU A 463 -5.22 24.06 7.18
C LEU A 463 -4.68 25.39 6.60
N ALA A 464 -4.11 25.39 5.39
CA ALA A 464 -3.67 26.61 4.75
C ALA A 464 -4.87 27.55 4.47
N ALA A 465 -4.75 28.81 4.84
CA ALA A 465 -5.79 29.81 4.58
C ALA A 465 -5.77 30.18 3.10
N GLY A 466 -6.77 29.69 2.36
CA GLY A 466 -7.01 30.06 0.96
C GLY A 466 -6.70 28.96 -0.06
N PRO A 467 -7.28 29.04 -1.27
CA PRO A 467 -7.21 27.99 -2.26
C PRO A 467 -5.84 27.82 -2.95
N HIS A 468 -4.85 28.65 -2.69
CA HIS A 468 -3.52 28.59 -3.34
C HIS A 468 -2.41 29.17 -2.43
N ALA A 469 -2.12 28.53 -1.31
CA ALA A 469 -0.81 28.74 -0.70
C ALA A 469 0.22 28.01 -1.58
N ALA A 470 1.20 28.74 -2.13
CA ALA A 470 2.26 28.20 -2.95
C ALA A 470 2.91 26.99 -2.25
N ALA A 471 3.07 25.90 -3.00
CA ALA A 471 3.74 24.70 -2.51
C ALA A 471 5.16 25.08 -2.08
N THR A 472 5.42 25.10 -0.80
CA THR A 472 6.80 25.04 -0.28
C THR A 472 7.38 23.70 -0.71
N GLU A 473 8.57 23.72 -1.31
CA GLU A 473 9.30 22.51 -1.69
C GLU A 473 9.29 21.53 -0.53
N ALA A 474 8.90 20.28 -0.80
CA ALA A 474 8.90 19.25 0.22
C ALA A 474 10.35 19.07 0.71
N PRO A 475 10.60 19.06 2.03
CA PRO A 475 11.89 18.65 2.52
C PRO A 475 12.19 17.25 1.99
N VAL A 476 13.37 17.06 1.44
CA VAL A 476 13.91 15.75 1.08
C VAL A 476 13.94 14.95 2.39
N ILE A 477 13.06 13.99 2.53
CA ILE A 477 13.07 13.11 3.72
C ILE A 477 14.30 12.23 3.52
N GLU A 478 15.36 12.49 4.26
CA GLU A 478 16.49 11.59 4.34
C GLU A 478 16.00 10.26 4.93
N TYR A 479 15.96 9.26 4.08
CA TYR A 479 15.71 7.89 4.50
C TYR A 479 17.01 7.32 5.06
N CYS A 480 17.15 7.23 6.38
CA CYS A 480 18.16 6.38 6.98
C CYS A 480 17.88 4.92 6.57
N ILE A 481 18.66 4.39 5.65
CA ILE A 481 18.62 3.00 5.17
C ILE A 481 19.50 2.14 6.07
#